data_0b7ea38b52f767d2fa7a15287eec117b
#
_entry.id   0b7ea38b52f767d2fa7a15287eec117b
#
_cell.length_a   1.000
_cell.length_b   1.000
_cell.length_c   1.000
_cell.angle_alpha   90.00
_cell.angle_beta   90.00
_cell.angle_gamma   90.00
#
_symmetry.space_group_name_H-M   'P 1'
#
loop_
_entity.id
_entity.type
_entity.pdbx_description
1 polymer ?
#
loop_
_entity_poly.entity_id
_entity_poly.type
_entity_poly.pdbx_seq_one_letter_code
_entity_poly.pdbx_strand_id
1 'polypeptide(L)'
;MEFGYFTLSDNHYPNNPRSANQLVMEIREQALLADKIGMHSAWIGEHHFDSLGVNSRPDLLLANIASVTKNIRLAPAVTVLPLHHPVHVAEMWATLDLLSNGRVDFATGRGYDRKEYAPFGADFFASAEIFEEGIEVLLKAWNSPGKWSHKGKFYDIPEMSITPRPVQKPIPFYVASFSKTSLEMAAKRGLNIIYAPFAAGMVFGGLDQAVNSYREACVKAGNKPGRAMCSYFIYIADDAKQEDYGRERQMDYFNHCVLQAFPQKKEDAPPTMQYFMKIVDILKNMKKEDLSDKSILLGSPQKIIETLKKVEASGVAEVILYFNVGNKPHAMVKEQMHRFMKEIAPHFQGKHIERMKVAA
;
A
#
# COMPACT_ATOMS: atom_id res chain seq x y z
N MET A 1 18.03 0.24 -2.23
CA MET A 1 16.59 -0.01 -2.05
C MET A 1 16.11 0.73 -0.80
N GLU A 2 14.93 1.32 -0.83
CA GLU A 2 14.34 2.10 0.27
C GLU A 2 13.38 1.23 1.08
N PHE A 3 13.10 1.63 2.34
CA PHE A 3 12.21 0.88 3.23
C PHE A 3 11.20 1.80 3.91
N GLY A 4 9.91 1.46 3.80
CA GLY A 4 8.81 2.19 4.39
C GLY A 4 8.09 1.39 5.48
N TYR A 5 7.44 2.10 6.40
CA TYR A 5 6.46 1.53 7.33
C TYR A 5 5.12 1.37 6.59
N PHE A 6 4.43 0.26 6.83
CA PHE A 6 3.14 -0.04 6.22
C PHE A 6 2.16 -0.66 7.21
N THR A 7 0.89 -0.32 7.08
CA THR A 7 -0.21 -0.95 7.83
C THR A 7 -1.53 -0.88 7.08
N LEU A 8 -2.33 -1.94 7.19
CA LEU A 8 -3.76 -1.96 6.81
C LEU A 8 -4.67 -1.79 8.02
N SER A 9 -4.09 -1.53 9.21
CA SER A 9 -4.81 -1.31 10.46
C SER A 9 -5.70 -2.47 10.91
N ASP A 10 -5.28 -3.72 10.68
CA ASP A 10 -6.00 -4.93 11.06
C ASP A 10 -6.20 -5.02 12.58
N ASN A 11 -7.45 -5.23 13.02
CA ASN A 11 -7.79 -5.31 14.44
C ASN A 11 -8.90 -6.35 14.76
N HIS A 12 -9.45 -6.97 13.74
CA HIS A 12 -10.56 -7.92 13.87
C HIS A 12 -10.06 -9.31 14.27
N TYR A 13 -9.75 -9.49 15.56
CA TYR A 13 -9.25 -10.75 16.12
C TYR A 13 -10.11 -11.22 17.28
N PRO A 14 -10.31 -12.55 17.45
CA PRO A 14 -11.01 -13.11 18.60
C PRO A 14 -10.35 -12.67 19.91
N ASN A 15 -11.16 -12.24 20.88
CA ASN A 15 -10.71 -11.83 22.22
C ASN A 15 -9.66 -10.71 22.22
N ASN A 16 -9.62 -9.88 21.19
CA ASN A 16 -8.70 -8.76 21.11
C ASN A 16 -9.11 -7.65 22.08
N PRO A 17 -8.31 -7.32 23.12
CA PRO A 17 -8.64 -6.25 24.06
C PRO A 17 -8.37 -4.85 23.49
N ARG A 18 -7.61 -4.74 22.39
CA ARG A 18 -7.22 -3.48 21.76
C ARG A 18 -8.39 -2.88 20.99
N SER A 19 -8.84 -1.70 21.40
CA SER A 19 -9.87 -0.97 20.66
C SER A 19 -9.34 -0.43 19.32
N ALA A 20 -10.26 -0.15 18.39
CA ALA A 20 -9.95 0.53 17.13
C ALA A 20 -9.26 1.88 17.36
N ASN A 21 -9.78 2.68 18.32
CA ASN A 21 -9.20 3.98 18.66
C ASN A 21 -7.76 3.85 19.18
N GLN A 22 -7.49 2.85 20.01
CA GLN A 22 -6.14 2.58 20.51
C GLN A 22 -5.21 2.22 19.37
N LEU A 23 -5.62 1.33 18.43
CA LEU A 23 -4.77 0.95 17.30
C LEU A 23 -4.45 2.14 16.39
N VAL A 24 -5.41 3.02 16.10
CA VAL A 24 -5.15 4.22 15.28
C VAL A 24 -4.08 5.12 15.94
N MET A 25 -4.12 5.28 17.27
CA MET A 25 -3.09 6.02 18.00
C MET A 25 -1.74 5.31 18.02
N GLU A 26 -1.72 3.98 18.15
CA GLU A 26 -0.50 3.17 18.03
C GLU A 26 0.13 3.27 16.63
N ILE A 27 -0.67 3.27 15.57
CA ILE A 27 -0.22 3.48 14.18
C ILE A 27 0.43 4.86 14.03
N ARG A 28 -0.20 5.91 14.60
CA ARG A 28 0.40 7.24 14.63
C ARG A 28 1.80 7.21 15.28
N GLU A 29 1.93 6.61 16.45
CA GLU A 29 3.22 6.50 17.16
C GLU A 29 4.25 5.70 16.37
N GLN A 30 3.84 4.62 15.69
CA GLN A 30 4.70 3.82 14.83
C GLN A 30 5.20 4.64 13.63
N ALA A 31 4.34 5.45 13.01
CA ALA A 31 4.75 6.33 11.92
C ALA A 31 5.71 7.45 12.37
N LEU A 32 5.51 8.01 13.57
CA LEU A 32 6.46 8.96 14.17
C LEU A 32 7.80 8.29 14.47
N LEU A 33 7.77 7.05 14.97
CA LEU A 33 8.99 6.27 15.17
C LEU A 33 9.69 6.02 13.83
N ALA A 34 8.95 5.68 12.76
CA ALA A 34 9.51 5.45 11.44
C ALA A 34 10.30 6.67 10.93
N ASP A 35 9.78 7.91 11.09
CA ASP A 35 10.53 9.14 10.78
C ASP A 35 11.82 9.26 11.63
N LYS A 36 11.70 9.01 12.93
CA LYS A 36 12.82 9.14 13.88
C LYS A 36 13.96 8.15 13.60
N ILE A 37 13.66 6.93 13.19
CA ILE A 37 14.65 5.87 12.91
C ILE A 37 15.13 5.85 11.46
N GLY A 38 14.65 6.79 10.63
CA GLY A 38 15.12 6.99 9.26
C GLY A 38 14.48 6.06 8.22
N MET A 39 13.25 5.57 8.43
CA MET A 39 12.49 4.92 7.37
C MET A 39 12.09 5.94 6.29
N HIS A 40 12.00 5.50 5.05
CA HIS A 40 11.76 6.37 3.91
C HIS A 40 10.33 6.92 3.87
N SER A 41 9.35 6.09 4.19
CA SER A 41 7.92 6.41 4.00
C SER A 41 7.02 5.75 5.05
N ALA A 42 5.82 6.31 5.22
CA ALA A 42 4.73 5.72 6.00
C ALA A 42 3.50 5.55 5.10
N TRP A 43 3.05 4.31 4.95
CA TRP A 43 1.96 3.87 4.10
C TRP A 43 0.80 3.37 4.97
N ILE A 44 -0.32 4.07 4.95
CA ILE A 44 -1.47 3.78 5.82
C ILE A 44 -2.70 3.46 4.98
N GLY A 45 -3.28 2.27 5.20
CA GLY A 45 -4.44 1.78 4.47
C GLY A 45 -5.72 2.53 4.81
N GLU A 46 -6.65 2.55 3.84
CA GLU A 46 -8.04 2.95 3.98
C GLU A 46 -8.91 1.71 4.03
N HIS A 47 -9.58 1.49 5.16
CA HIS A 47 -10.58 0.45 5.35
C HIS A 47 -11.75 0.94 6.19
N HIS A 48 -12.95 0.47 5.87
CA HIS A 48 -14.18 0.91 6.49
C HIS A 48 -14.89 -0.24 7.20
N PHE A 49 -15.64 0.10 8.27
CA PHE A 49 -16.57 -0.79 8.97
C PHE A 49 -15.93 -2.05 9.58
N ASP A 50 -14.63 -1.96 9.95
CA ASP A 50 -13.89 -3.02 10.64
C ASP A 50 -13.91 -4.38 9.94
N SER A 51 -13.92 -4.40 8.61
CA SER A 51 -13.87 -5.65 7.85
C SER A 51 -12.44 -6.19 7.76
N LEU A 52 -11.51 -5.40 7.25
CA LEU A 52 -10.09 -5.75 7.19
C LEU A 52 -9.28 -4.89 8.14
N GLY A 53 -9.60 -3.62 8.25
CA GLY A 53 -8.90 -2.66 9.08
C GLY A 53 -9.80 -1.57 9.64
N VAL A 54 -9.29 -0.81 10.61
CA VAL A 54 -10.07 0.17 11.38
C VAL A 54 -9.78 1.63 11.02
N ASN A 55 -8.81 1.91 10.17
CA ASN A 55 -8.48 3.28 9.78
C ASN A 55 -9.23 3.66 8.50
N SER A 56 -10.27 4.48 8.65
CA SER A 56 -11.12 4.91 7.53
C SER A 56 -10.68 6.22 6.88
N ARG A 57 -9.77 6.97 7.51
CA ARG A 57 -9.32 8.30 7.03
C ARG A 57 -7.80 8.43 7.12
N PRO A 58 -7.07 7.75 6.21
CA PRO A 58 -5.61 7.85 6.16
C PRO A 58 -5.14 9.28 5.90
N ASP A 59 -5.89 10.08 5.16
CA ASP A 59 -5.61 11.49 4.89
C ASP A 59 -5.51 12.32 6.17
N LEU A 60 -6.47 12.20 7.09
CA LEU A 60 -6.48 12.92 8.35
C LEU A 60 -5.35 12.45 9.29
N LEU A 61 -5.11 11.14 9.35
CA LEU A 61 -4.03 10.60 10.17
C LEU A 61 -2.66 11.03 9.62
N LEU A 62 -2.46 10.96 8.31
CA LEU A 62 -1.23 11.41 7.65
C LEU A 62 -1.03 12.92 7.76
N ALA A 63 -2.09 13.74 7.73
CA ALA A 63 -1.99 15.18 7.98
C ALA A 63 -1.52 15.48 9.41
N ASN A 64 -2.04 14.74 10.41
CA ASN A 64 -1.57 14.85 11.79
C ASN A 64 -0.09 14.42 11.93
N ILE A 65 0.34 13.35 11.25
CA ILE A 65 1.72 12.89 11.23
C ILE A 65 2.62 13.93 10.51
N ALA A 66 2.16 14.50 9.40
CA ALA A 66 2.89 15.51 8.63
C ALA A 66 3.30 16.72 9.49
N SER A 67 2.43 17.15 10.40
CA SER A 67 2.64 18.34 11.24
C SER A 67 3.77 18.18 12.26
N VAL A 68 4.16 16.93 12.58
CA VAL A 68 5.15 16.62 13.63
C VAL A 68 6.34 15.80 13.13
N THR A 69 6.41 15.56 11.82
CA THR A 69 7.53 14.88 11.15
C THR A 69 8.17 15.78 10.12
N LYS A 70 9.42 15.47 9.70
CA LYS A 70 10.16 16.33 8.76
C LYS A 70 10.62 15.60 7.49
N ASN A 71 10.90 14.32 7.56
CA ASN A 71 11.61 13.60 6.49
C ASN A 71 10.77 12.52 5.83
N ILE A 72 9.98 11.80 6.62
CA ILE A 72 9.23 10.65 6.14
C ILE A 72 8.21 11.05 5.06
N ARG A 73 8.18 10.31 3.96
CA ARG A 73 7.15 10.47 2.94
C ARG A 73 5.83 9.86 3.42
N LEU A 74 4.72 10.36 2.95
CA LEU A 74 3.37 10.11 3.47
C LEU A 74 2.48 9.59 2.37
N ALA A 75 1.92 8.41 2.54
CA ALA A 75 1.15 7.77 1.49
C ALA A 75 -0.08 7.01 2.01
N PRO A 76 -1.21 7.05 1.28
CA PRO A 76 -2.27 6.06 1.49
C PRO A 76 -1.85 4.70 0.95
N ALA A 77 -2.35 3.63 1.53
CA ALA A 77 -2.07 2.28 1.04
C ALA A 77 -3.32 1.37 1.04
N VAL A 78 -4.33 1.75 0.26
CA VAL A 78 -4.41 2.80 -0.74
C VAL A 78 -5.65 3.67 -0.52
N THR A 79 -5.80 4.82 -1.18
CA THR A 79 -7.10 5.47 -1.32
C THR A 79 -8.00 4.59 -2.19
N VAL A 80 -9.14 4.16 -1.66
CA VAL A 80 -10.14 3.36 -2.41
C VAL A 80 -10.96 4.30 -3.28
N LEU A 81 -10.40 4.68 -4.44
CA LEU A 81 -10.92 5.76 -5.26
C LEU A 81 -12.41 5.65 -5.63
N PRO A 82 -12.97 4.46 -5.92
CA PRO A 82 -14.41 4.36 -6.23
C PRO A 82 -15.35 4.73 -5.08
N LEU A 83 -14.87 4.85 -3.85
CA LEU A 83 -15.68 5.28 -2.70
C LEU A 83 -15.73 6.81 -2.56
N HIS A 84 -14.97 7.54 -3.36
CA HIS A 84 -14.78 8.98 -3.25
C HIS A 84 -15.10 9.72 -4.55
N HIS A 85 -15.53 10.99 -4.42
CA HIS A 85 -15.54 11.87 -5.57
C HIS A 85 -14.09 12.31 -5.91
N PRO A 86 -13.61 12.10 -7.15
CA PRO A 86 -12.18 12.29 -7.48
C PRO A 86 -11.71 13.75 -7.34
N VAL A 87 -12.58 14.75 -7.46
CA VAL A 87 -12.21 16.16 -7.19
C VAL A 87 -11.87 16.36 -5.72
N HIS A 88 -12.67 15.80 -4.77
CA HIS A 88 -12.34 15.85 -3.34
C HIS A 88 -11.01 15.17 -3.04
N VAL A 89 -10.76 14.02 -3.68
CA VAL A 89 -9.46 13.33 -3.54
C VAL A 89 -8.32 14.21 -4.04
N ALA A 90 -8.52 14.89 -5.20
CA ALA A 90 -7.49 15.76 -5.76
C ALA A 90 -7.18 16.96 -4.85
N GLU A 91 -8.17 17.61 -4.26
CA GLU A 91 -8.01 18.74 -3.34
C GLU A 91 -7.37 18.31 -2.02
N MET A 92 -7.83 17.19 -1.47
CA MET A 92 -7.35 16.62 -0.21
C MET A 92 -5.85 16.31 -0.26
N TRP A 93 -5.41 15.57 -1.28
CA TRP A 93 -4.00 15.20 -1.41
C TRP A 93 -3.11 16.35 -1.87
N ALA A 94 -3.62 17.30 -2.66
CA ALA A 94 -2.90 18.54 -2.96
C ALA A 94 -2.69 19.39 -1.69
N THR A 95 -3.70 19.45 -0.81
CA THR A 95 -3.60 20.13 0.48
C THR A 95 -2.56 19.45 1.39
N LEU A 96 -2.59 18.12 1.48
CA LEU A 96 -1.59 17.38 2.27
C LEU A 96 -0.18 17.54 1.70
N ASP A 97 -0.04 17.56 0.38
CA ASP A 97 1.25 17.78 -0.27
C ASP A 97 1.82 19.16 0.09
N LEU A 98 1.00 20.20 0.09
CA LEU A 98 1.38 21.53 0.55
C LEU A 98 1.76 21.53 2.04
N LEU A 99 0.91 20.98 2.92
CA LEU A 99 1.14 20.96 4.37
C LEU A 99 2.38 20.15 4.77
N SER A 100 2.72 19.13 4.00
CA SER A 100 3.90 18.29 4.21
C SER A 100 5.17 18.80 3.51
N ASN A 101 5.09 19.92 2.78
CA ASN A 101 6.18 20.43 1.96
C ASN A 101 6.69 19.41 0.91
N GLY A 102 5.75 18.84 0.14
CA GLY A 102 6.08 17.95 -0.99
C GLY A 102 6.49 16.53 -0.59
N ARG A 103 5.99 16.01 0.54
CA ARG A 103 6.29 14.65 1.00
C ARG A 103 5.23 13.60 0.67
N VAL A 104 4.18 13.95 -0.07
CA VAL A 104 3.14 13.00 -0.45
C VAL A 104 3.62 12.05 -1.54
N ASP A 105 3.38 10.75 -1.37
CA ASP A 105 3.28 9.75 -2.41
C ASP A 105 1.82 9.30 -2.48
N PHE A 106 1.15 9.52 -3.60
CA PHE A 106 -0.25 9.15 -3.72
C PHE A 106 -0.40 7.75 -4.28
N ALA A 107 -1.13 6.89 -3.59
CA ALA A 107 -1.47 5.58 -4.09
C ALA A 107 -2.97 5.32 -4.06
N THR A 108 -3.45 4.63 -5.08
CA THR A 108 -4.85 4.30 -5.21
C THR A 108 -5.07 2.85 -5.65
N GLY A 109 -6.25 2.36 -5.32
CA GLY A 109 -6.72 1.05 -5.68
C GLY A 109 -8.23 1.05 -5.84
N ARG A 110 -8.74 -0.05 -6.38
CA ARG A 110 -10.16 -0.22 -6.58
C ARG A 110 -10.90 -0.68 -5.32
N GLY A 111 -10.16 -1.22 -4.33
CA GLY A 111 -10.77 -1.95 -3.23
C GLY A 111 -11.35 -3.29 -3.69
N TYR A 112 -11.51 -4.22 -2.77
CA TYR A 112 -12.03 -5.57 -3.04
C TYR A 112 -13.07 -6.02 -2.03
N ASP A 113 -13.28 -5.27 -0.95
CA ASP A 113 -14.31 -5.56 0.04
C ASP A 113 -15.65 -4.91 -0.36
N ARG A 114 -16.60 -5.73 -0.82
CA ARG A 114 -17.94 -5.27 -1.22
C ARG A 114 -18.68 -4.55 -0.08
N LYS A 115 -18.40 -4.92 1.17
CA LYS A 115 -19.07 -4.32 2.34
C LYS A 115 -18.75 -2.84 2.49
N GLU A 116 -17.59 -2.40 2.01
CA GLU A 116 -17.19 -0.99 2.06
C GLU A 116 -17.96 -0.12 1.05
N TYR A 117 -18.52 -0.69 -0.01
CA TYR A 117 -19.17 0.07 -1.09
C TYR A 117 -20.59 0.52 -0.77
N ALA A 118 -21.41 -0.39 -0.25
CA ALA A 118 -22.85 -0.15 -0.08
C ALA A 118 -23.18 1.07 0.81
N PRO A 119 -22.52 1.30 1.96
CA PRO A 119 -22.81 2.46 2.81
C PRO A 119 -22.49 3.81 2.15
N PHE A 120 -21.61 3.85 1.15
CA PHE A 120 -21.30 5.06 0.37
C PHE A 120 -22.14 5.19 -0.90
N GLY A 121 -23.06 4.26 -1.16
CA GLY A 121 -23.85 4.26 -2.40
C GLY A 121 -23.02 4.00 -3.66
N ALA A 122 -21.81 3.45 -3.50
CA ALA A 122 -20.91 3.17 -4.60
C ALA A 122 -21.24 1.80 -5.25
N ASP A 123 -21.15 1.73 -6.58
CA ASP A 123 -21.41 0.49 -7.33
C ASP A 123 -20.14 -0.36 -7.41
N PHE A 124 -20.13 -1.46 -6.64
CA PHE A 124 -19.02 -2.41 -6.63
C PHE A 124 -18.81 -3.10 -7.99
N PHE A 125 -19.90 -3.38 -8.73
CA PHE A 125 -19.80 -4.04 -10.03
C PHE A 125 -19.28 -3.11 -11.13
N ALA A 126 -19.56 -1.81 -11.04
CA ALA A 126 -19.00 -0.80 -11.93
C ALA A 126 -17.62 -0.26 -11.46
N SER A 127 -17.09 -0.76 -10.33
CA SER A 127 -15.89 -0.23 -9.67
C SER A 127 -14.65 -0.13 -10.58
N ALA A 128 -14.51 -1.01 -11.58
CA ALA A 128 -13.39 -0.95 -12.52
C ALA A 128 -13.46 0.31 -13.41
N GLU A 129 -14.63 0.59 -13.96
CA GLU A 129 -14.83 1.75 -14.84
C GLU A 129 -14.78 3.06 -14.03
N ILE A 130 -15.43 3.09 -12.85
CA ILE A 130 -15.37 4.24 -11.93
C ILE A 130 -13.92 4.54 -11.53
N PHE A 131 -13.13 3.52 -11.25
CA PHE A 131 -11.73 3.64 -10.89
C PHE A 131 -10.89 4.24 -12.02
N GLU A 132 -11.05 3.74 -13.25
CA GLU A 132 -10.30 4.23 -14.40
C GLU A 132 -10.65 5.68 -14.74
N GLU A 133 -11.93 6.04 -14.73
CA GLU A 133 -12.38 7.41 -14.95
C GLU A 133 -11.93 8.34 -13.82
N GLY A 134 -12.00 7.87 -12.56
CA GLY A 134 -11.50 8.62 -11.41
C GLY A 134 -10.01 8.95 -11.50
N ILE A 135 -9.15 8.01 -11.94
CA ILE A 135 -7.73 8.28 -12.21
C ILE A 135 -7.56 9.37 -13.28
N GLU A 136 -8.36 9.32 -14.35
CA GLU A 136 -8.28 10.32 -15.40
C GLU A 136 -8.60 11.72 -14.87
N VAL A 137 -9.64 11.84 -14.03
CA VAL A 137 -10.00 13.10 -13.38
C VAL A 137 -8.87 13.59 -12.47
N LEU A 138 -8.27 12.72 -11.65
CA LEU A 138 -7.14 13.08 -10.78
C LEU A 138 -5.95 13.61 -11.59
N LEU A 139 -5.57 12.92 -12.66
CA LEU A 139 -4.46 13.34 -13.51
C LEU A 139 -4.74 14.71 -14.17
N LYS A 140 -5.97 14.97 -14.64
CA LYS A 140 -6.38 16.28 -15.14
C LYS A 140 -6.29 17.34 -14.05
N ALA A 141 -6.84 17.05 -12.86
CA ALA A 141 -6.86 18.00 -11.74
C ALA A 141 -5.48 18.46 -11.31
N TRP A 142 -4.51 17.53 -11.21
CA TRP A 142 -3.15 17.86 -10.75
C TRP A 142 -2.24 18.43 -11.83
N ASN A 143 -2.37 17.96 -13.08
CA ASN A 143 -1.44 18.28 -14.14
C ASN A 143 -1.88 19.44 -15.04
N SER A 144 -3.16 19.81 -15.08
CA SER A 144 -3.61 20.93 -15.90
C SER A 144 -3.05 22.26 -15.37
N PRO A 145 -2.44 23.07 -16.20
CA PRO A 145 -1.84 24.35 -15.78
C PRO A 145 -2.86 25.42 -15.43
N GLY A 146 -4.12 25.25 -15.86
CA GLY A 146 -5.22 26.20 -15.67
C GLY A 146 -6.53 25.49 -15.37
N LYS A 147 -7.63 26.07 -15.85
CA LYS A 147 -8.94 25.45 -15.78
C LYS A 147 -9.02 24.23 -16.68
N TRP A 148 -9.81 23.27 -16.28
CA TRP A 148 -10.07 22.02 -17.00
C TRP A 148 -11.52 21.58 -16.76
N SER A 149 -12.02 20.72 -17.63
CA SER A 149 -13.33 20.09 -17.49
C SER A 149 -13.22 18.59 -17.79
N HIS A 150 -14.21 17.84 -17.36
CA HIS A 150 -14.34 16.43 -17.67
C HIS A 150 -15.79 16.07 -17.92
N LYS A 151 -16.04 15.33 -18.99
CA LYS A 151 -17.35 14.76 -19.28
C LYS A 151 -17.14 13.28 -19.58
N GLY A 152 -17.56 12.43 -18.65
CA GLY A 152 -17.43 10.99 -18.73
C GLY A 152 -18.75 10.27 -18.44
N LYS A 153 -18.65 8.99 -18.14
CA LYS A 153 -19.82 8.15 -17.82
C LYS A 153 -20.27 8.35 -16.36
N PHE A 154 -19.34 8.57 -15.45
CA PHE A 154 -19.57 8.65 -14.00
C PHE A 154 -19.38 10.05 -13.45
N TYR A 155 -18.56 10.86 -14.11
CA TYR A 155 -18.27 12.23 -13.65
C TYR A 155 -18.50 13.25 -14.76
N ASP A 156 -19.32 14.26 -14.46
CA ASP A 156 -19.52 15.45 -15.31
C ASP A 156 -19.05 16.66 -14.50
N ILE A 157 -17.87 17.18 -14.82
CA ILE A 157 -17.19 18.23 -14.07
C ILE A 157 -17.09 19.46 -14.96
N PRO A 158 -17.76 20.56 -14.57
CA PRO A 158 -17.71 21.82 -15.32
C PRO A 158 -16.30 22.40 -15.30
N GLU A 159 -16.06 23.41 -16.11
CA GLU A 159 -14.76 24.07 -16.16
C GLU A 159 -14.38 24.68 -14.81
N MET A 160 -13.29 24.14 -14.24
CA MET A 160 -12.78 24.50 -12.92
C MET A 160 -11.26 24.30 -12.80
N SER A 161 -10.68 24.77 -11.70
CA SER A 161 -9.33 24.43 -11.26
C SER A 161 -9.37 24.13 -9.77
N ILE A 162 -8.57 23.16 -9.32
CA ILE A 162 -8.44 22.88 -7.87
C ILE A 162 -7.55 23.91 -7.17
N THR A 163 -7.85 24.20 -5.92
CA THR A 163 -7.04 25.01 -5.01
C THR A 163 -7.05 24.40 -3.61
N PRO A 164 -5.89 24.26 -2.91
CA PRO A 164 -4.54 24.61 -3.40
C PRO A 164 -4.03 23.69 -4.50
N ARG A 165 -2.95 24.09 -5.14
CA ARG A 165 -2.22 23.24 -6.09
C ARG A 165 -1.15 22.42 -5.35
N PRO A 166 -0.83 21.20 -5.81
CA PRO A 166 0.29 20.45 -5.26
C PRO A 166 1.61 21.21 -5.37
N VAL A 167 2.50 21.02 -4.41
CA VAL A 167 3.88 21.50 -4.46
C VAL A 167 4.69 20.66 -5.45
N GLN A 168 4.52 19.34 -5.38
CA GLN A 168 5.16 18.41 -6.32
C GLN A 168 4.54 18.47 -7.71
N LYS A 169 5.37 18.39 -8.75
CA LYS A 169 4.94 18.43 -10.17
C LYS A 169 5.68 17.38 -10.98
N PRO A 170 5.10 16.19 -11.15
CA PRO A 170 3.84 15.69 -10.60
C PRO A 170 3.98 15.17 -9.15
N ILE A 171 2.85 14.99 -8.44
CA ILE A 171 2.81 14.11 -7.27
C ILE A 171 3.15 12.69 -7.72
N PRO A 172 4.08 11.97 -7.05
CA PRO A 172 4.33 10.56 -7.35
C PRO A 172 3.04 9.75 -7.19
N PHE A 173 2.60 9.11 -8.27
CA PHE A 173 1.32 8.42 -8.34
C PHE A 173 1.52 6.92 -8.52
N TYR A 174 0.98 6.13 -7.60
CA TYR A 174 1.11 4.68 -7.56
C TYR A 174 -0.24 3.98 -7.71
N VAL A 175 -0.24 2.82 -8.35
CA VAL A 175 -1.41 1.94 -8.45
C VAL A 175 -1.07 0.60 -7.81
N ALA A 176 -1.94 0.15 -6.88
CA ALA A 176 -1.85 -1.20 -6.36
C ALA A 176 -2.31 -2.21 -7.41
N SER A 177 -1.47 -3.17 -7.75
CA SER A 177 -1.69 -4.11 -8.85
C SER A 177 -1.72 -5.56 -8.39
N PHE A 178 -2.86 -6.21 -8.62
CA PHE A 178 -3.09 -7.64 -8.40
C PHE A 178 -3.45 -8.39 -9.70
N SER A 179 -3.36 -7.72 -10.87
CA SER A 179 -3.77 -8.30 -12.14
C SER A 179 -2.99 -7.73 -13.33
N LYS A 180 -2.99 -8.45 -14.46
CA LYS A 180 -2.41 -7.94 -15.71
C LYS A 180 -3.10 -6.66 -16.19
N THR A 181 -4.43 -6.57 -16.05
CA THR A 181 -5.21 -5.39 -16.44
C THR A 181 -4.78 -4.14 -15.67
N SER A 182 -4.62 -4.24 -14.33
CA SER A 182 -4.17 -3.09 -13.52
C SER A 182 -2.72 -2.68 -13.84
N LEU A 183 -1.86 -3.66 -14.15
CA LEU A 183 -0.50 -3.40 -14.62
C LEU A 183 -0.50 -2.64 -15.96
N GLU A 184 -1.25 -3.10 -16.94
CA GLU A 184 -1.34 -2.48 -18.27
C GLU A 184 -1.93 -1.07 -18.17
N MET A 185 -2.94 -0.88 -17.33
CA MET A 185 -3.54 0.42 -17.06
C MET A 185 -2.51 1.41 -16.47
N ALA A 186 -1.74 0.99 -15.47
CA ALA A 186 -0.68 1.80 -14.86
C ALA A 186 0.41 2.14 -15.88
N ALA A 187 0.87 1.15 -16.63
CA ALA A 187 1.89 1.32 -17.67
C ALA A 187 1.46 2.28 -18.80
N LYS A 188 0.21 2.17 -19.27
CA LYS A 188 -0.37 3.06 -20.30
C LYS A 188 -0.40 4.52 -19.85
N ARG A 189 -0.60 4.78 -18.57
CA ARG A 189 -0.68 6.12 -17.98
C ARG A 189 0.66 6.64 -17.43
N GLY A 190 1.73 5.85 -17.51
CA GLY A 190 3.05 6.22 -16.96
C GLY A 190 3.07 6.31 -15.44
N LEU A 191 2.20 5.57 -14.75
CA LEU A 191 2.07 5.57 -13.28
C LEU A 191 2.98 4.53 -12.66
N ASN A 192 3.44 4.77 -11.43
CA ASN A 192 4.18 3.81 -10.62
C ASN A 192 3.29 2.65 -10.15
N ILE A 193 3.91 1.54 -9.74
CA ILE A 193 3.19 0.32 -9.38
C ILE A 193 3.60 -0.22 -8.01
N ILE A 194 2.64 -0.77 -7.28
CA ILE A 194 2.87 -1.46 -6.01
C ILE A 194 2.36 -2.90 -6.13
N TYR A 195 3.22 -3.87 -5.79
CA TYR A 195 2.90 -5.29 -5.76
C TYR A 195 2.78 -5.82 -4.33
N ALA A 196 1.87 -6.75 -4.10
CA ALA A 196 1.97 -7.72 -3.02
C ALA A 196 2.70 -8.96 -3.58
N PRO A 197 3.87 -9.36 -3.04
CA PRO A 197 4.70 -10.44 -3.61
C PRO A 197 3.95 -11.77 -3.74
N PHE A 198 3.09 -12.09 -2.79
CA PHE A 198 2.22 -13.27 -2.86
C PHE A 198 1.32 -13.24 -4.11
N ALA A 199 0.65 -12.13 -4.36
CA ALA A 199 -0.21 -11.98 -5.54
C ALA A 199 0.63 -11.94 -6.84
N ALA A 200 1.79 -11.30 -6.83
CA ALA A 200 2.72 -11.31 -7.95
C ALA A 200 3.18 -12.73 -8.31
N GLY A 201 3.46 -13.56 -7.29
CA GLY A 201 3.77 -14.97 -7.48
C GLY A 201 2.65 -15.76 -8.16
N MET A 202 1.40 -15.49 -7.78
CA MET A 202 0.23 -16.18 -8.36
C MET A 202 -0.10 -15.75 -9.79
N VAL A 203 0.02 -14.45 -10.09
CA VAL A 203 -0.41 -13.88 -11.38
C VAL A 203 0.69 -13.90 -12.44
N PHE A 204 1.94 -13.69 -12.02
CA PHE A 204 3.08 -13.50 -12.91
C PHE A 204 4.17 -14.58 -12.75
N GLY A 205 4.06 -15.44 -11.74
CA GLY A 205 5.07 -16.47 -11.42
C GLY A 205 6.10 -16.03 -10.37
N GLY A 206 6.33 -14.74 -10.22
CA GLY A 206 7.25 -14.14 -9.24
C GLY A 206 7.25 -12.63 -9.30
N LEU A 207 7.90 -12.01 -8.32
CA LEU A 207 8.01 -10.56 -8.25
C LEU A 207 8.90 -9.99 -9.38
N ASP A 208 9.97 -10.69 -9.73
CA ASP A 208 10.87 -10.37 -10.84
C ASP A 208 10.13 -10.36 -12.18
N GLN A 209 9.31 -11.39 -12.45
CA GLN A 209 8.48 -11.45 -13.65
C GLN A 209 7.42 -10.36 -13.66
N ALA A 210 6.82 -10.04 -12.51
CA ALA A 210 5.85 -8.95 -12.40
C ALA A 210 6.49 -7.58 -12.72
N VAL A 211 7.67 -7.29 -12.17
CA VAL A 211 8.40 -6.04 -12.42
C VAL A 211 8.84 -5.96 -13.89
N ASN A 212 9.34 -7.05 -14.49
CA ASN A 212 9.71 -7.07 -15.89
C ASN A 212 8.49 -6.88 -16.81
N SER A 213 7.36 -7.56 -16.53
CA SER A 213 6.11 -7.37 -17.29
C SER A 213 5.63 -5.91 -17.25
N TYR A 214 5.76 -5.23 -16.09
CA TYR A 214 5.42 -3.81 -15.98
C TYR A 214 6.36 -2.94 -16.84
N ARG A 215 7.67 -3.18 -16.80
CA ARG A 215 8.65 -2.45 -17.62
C ARG A 215 8.39 -2.60 -19.10
N GLU A 216 8.14 -3.83 -19.55
CA GLU A 216 7.80 -4.12 -20.96
C GLU A 216 6.50 -3.43 -21.37
N ALA A 217 5.47 -3.47 -20.53
CA ALA A 217 4.20 -2.78 -20.77
C ALA A 217 4.37 -1.26 -20.88
N CYS A 218 5.20 -0.64 -20.03
CA CYS A 218 5.53 0.78 -20.13
C CYS A 218 6.19 1.11 -21.47
N VAL A 219 7.22 0.38 -21.85
CA VAL A 219 7.94 0.58 -23.13
C VAL A 219 6.98 0.41 -24.32
N LYS A 220 6.12 -0.62 -24.30
CA LYS A 220 5.09 -0.85 -25.32
C LYS A 220 4.10 0.30 -25.42
N ALA A 221 3.79 0.96 -24.29
CA ALA A 221 2.90 2.13 -24.24
C ALA A 221 3.62 3.46 -24.59
N GLY A 222 4.92 3.43 -24.89
CA GLY A 222 5.70 4.64 -25.18
C GLY A 222 6.14 5.43 -23.95
N ASN A 223 6.01 4.85 -22.75
CA ASN A 223 6.35 5.47 -21.48
C ASN A 223 7.69 4.94 -20.94
N LYS A 224 8.40 5.80 -20.18
CA LYS A 224 9.51 5.32 -19.35
C LYS A 224 8.94 4.53 -18.17
N PRO A 225 9.53 3.37 -17.81
CA PRO A 225 9.12 2.65 -16.61
C PRO A 225 9.24 3.52 -15.36
N GLY A 226 8.15 3.60 -14.59
CA GLY A 226 8.12 4.24 -13.29
C GLY A 226 8.73 3.36 -12.19
N ARG A 227 8.57 3.78 -10.94
CA ARG A 227 9.01 3.00 -9.77
C ARG A 227 8.11 1.77 -9.58
N ALA A 228 8.72 0.63 -9.35
CA ALA A 228 8.04 -0.57 -8.87
C ALA A 228 8.36 -0.76 -7.38
N MET A 229 7.33 -0.98 -6.58
CA MET A 229 7.42 -1.19 -5.14
C MET A 229 6.73 -2.50 -4.76
N CYS A 230 7.01 -3.01 -3.57
CA CYS A 230 6.23 -4.12 -3.02
C CYS A 230 6.03 -3.98 -1.50
N SER A 231 4.98 -4.67 -1.00
CA SER A 231 4.67 -4.73 0.42
C SER A 231 4.99 -6.12 0.98
N TYR A 232 5.69 -6.20 2.10
CA TYR A 232 5.96 -7.46 2.80
C TYR A 232 5.46 -7.45 4.23
N PHE A 233 4.88 -8.56 4.66
CA PHE A 233 4.77 -8.88 6.08
C PHE A 233 6.15 -9.20 6.64
N ILE A 234 6.42 -8.84 7.90
CA ILE A 234 7.75 -9.05 8.48
C ILE A 234 7.68 -9.46 9.95
N TYR A 235 8.57 -10.39 10.32
CA TYR A 235 8.89 -10.71 11.69
C TYR A 235 10.34 -11.24 11.80
N ILE A 236 11.18 -10.51 12.54
CA ILE A 236 12.57 -10.90 12.82
C ILE A 236 12.55 -11.85 13.99
N ALA A 237 13.07 -13.04 13.81
CA ALA A 237 13.09 -14.12 14.79
C ALA A 237 14.51 -14.62 15.02
N ASP A 238 14.86 -14.88 16.28
CA ASP A 238 16.19 -15.36 16.67
C ASP A 238 16.22 -16.90 16.81
N ASP A 239 15.06 -17.53 16.94
CA ASP A 239 14.90 -18.97 17.11
C ASP A 239 13.62 -19.51 16.47
N ALA A 240 13.48 -20.84 16.45
CA ALA A 240 12.33 -21.52 15.86
C ALA A 240 10.99 -21.21 16.56
N LYS A 241 11.00 -20.92 17.87
CA LYS A 241 9.79 -20.56 18.61
C LYS A 241 9.29 -19.18 18.19
N GLN A 242 10.18 -18.24 17.99
CA GLN A 242 9.85 -16.92 17.49
C GLN A 242 9.41 -16.98 16.01
N GLU A 243 10.05 -17.83 15.17
CA GLU A 243 9.56 -18.05 13.81
C GLU A 243 8.13 -18.61 13.80
N ASP A 244 7.84 -19.58 14.67
CA ASP A 244 6.49 -20.16 14.78
C ASP A 244 5.46 -19.11 15.22
N TYR A 245 5.78 -18.27 16.20
CA TYR A 245 4.97 -17.14 16.59
C TYR A 245 4.69 -16.18 15.41
N GLY A 246 5.71 -15.84 14.62
CA GLY A 246 5.54 -14.99 13.44
C GLY A 246 4.59 -15.60 12.40
N ARG A 247 4.67 -16.92 12.18
CA ARG A 247 3.76 -17.67 11.32
C ARG A 247 2.32 -17.65 11.84
N GLU A 248 2.13 -17.88 13.13
CA GLU A 248 0.80 -17.83 13.76
C GLU A 248 0.15 -16.44 13.58
N ARG A 249 0.89 -15.34 13.85
CA ARG A 249 0.36 -13.98 13.65
C ARG A 249 -0.04 -13.72 12.20
N GLN A 250 0.71 -14.24 11.24
CA GLN A 250 0.37 -14.13 9.82
C GLN A 250 -0.88 -14.94 9.47
N MET A 251 -1.01 -16.15 9.98
CA MET A 251 -2.21 -16.98 9.77
C MET A 251 -3.45 -16.38 10.42
N ASP A 252 -3.31 -15.80 11.62
CA ASP A 252 -4.41 -15.08 12.27
C ASP A 252 -4.92 -13.93 11.38
N TYR A 253 -4.02 -13.16 10.79
CA TYR A 253 -4.39 -12.09 9.86
C TYR A 253 -5.15 -12.64 8.63
N PHE A 254 -4.68 -13.70 8.02
CA PHE A 254 -5.36 -14.30 6.87
C PHE A 254 -6.75 -14.83 7.25
N ASN A 255 -6.86 -15.51 8.36
CA ASN A 255 -8.10 -16.16 8.79
C ASN A 255 -9.16 -15.17 9.30
N HIS A 256 -8.75 -14.15 10.03
CA HIS A 256 -9.67 -13.26 10.73
C HIS A 256 -9.91 -11.91 10.03
N CYS A 257 -8.96 -11.44 9.22
CA CYS A 257 -9.09 -10.17 8.52
C CYS A 257 -9.25 -10.35 7.00
N VAL A 258 -8.30 -11.01 6.33
CA VAL A 258 -8.28 -11.10 4.85
C VAL A 258 -9.45 -11.90 4.31
N LEU A 259 -9.69 -13.10 4.83
CA LEU A 259 -10.78 -13.96 4.35
C LEU A 259 -12.17 -13.34 4.55
N GLN A 260 -12.32 -12.42 5.52
CA GLN A 260 -13.59 -11.73 5.74
C GLN A 260 -13.84 -10.60 4.73
N ALA A 261 -12.79 -10.03 4.17
CA ALA A 261 -12.85 -8.91 3.23
C ALA A 261 -13.03 -9.38 1.76
N PHE A 262 -12.62 -10.59 1.44
CA PHE A 262 -12.78 -11.11 0.08
C PHE A 262 -14.18 -11.64 -0.20
N PRO A 263 -14.71 -11.48 -1.45
CA PRO A 263 -15.92 -12.13 -1.89
C PRO A 263 -15.83 -13.65 -1.70
N GLN A 264 -16.87 -14.25 -1.10
CA GLN A 264 -16.87 -15.69 -0.80
C GLN A 264 -17.48 -16.54 -1.92
N LYS A 265 -18.23 -15.89 -2.84
CA LYS A 265 -18.88 -16.53 -3.98
C LYS A 265 -18.60 -15.75 -5.26
N LYS A 266 -18.62 -16.44 -6.38
CA LYS A 266 -18.32 -15.87 -7.69
C LYS A 266 -19.30 -14.76 -8.08
N GLU A 267 -20.58 -14.93 -7.74
CA GLU A 267 -21.65 -13.94 -7.99
C GLU A 267 -21.51 -12.67 -7.16
N ASP A 268 -20.75 -12.70 -6.06
CA ASP A 268 -20.49 -11.56 -5.19
C ASP A 268 -19.34 -10.65 -5.70
N ALA A 269 -18.64 -11.08 -6.75
CA ALA A 269 -17.52 -10.36 -7.33
C ALA A 269 -17.77 -9.96 -8.78
N PRO A 270 -17.38 -8.72 -9.18
CA PRO A 270 -17.34 -8.35 -10.59
C PRO A 270 -16.49 -9.33 -11.39
N PRO A 271 -16.76 -9.53 -12.69
CA PRO A 271 -15.97 -10.44 -13.54
C PRO A 271 -14.47 -10.18 -13.46
N THR A 272 -14.07 -8.91 -13.36
CA THR A 272 -12.68 -8.46 -13.24
C THR A 272 -12.02 -8.78 -11.89
N MET A 273 -12.78 -9.28 -10.90
CA MET A 273 -12.30 -9.70 -9.57
C MET A 273 -12.47 -11.17 -9.27
N GLN A 274 -13.07 -11.95 -10.16
CA GLN A 274 -13.35 -13.39 -9.94
C GLN A 274 -12.06 -14.22 -9.74
N TYR A 275 -10.90 -13.71 -10.13
CA TYR A 275 -9.63 -14.36 -9.83
C TYR A 275 -9.33 -14.43 -8.32
N PHE A 276 -9.95 -13.57 -7.50
CA PHE A 276 -9.84 -13.65 -6.04
C PHE A 276 -10.37 -14.95 -5.45
N MET A 277 -11.28 -15.65 -6.16
CA MET A 277 -11.77 -16.96 -5.71
C MET A 277 -10.63 -17.97 -5.53
N LYS A 278 -9.65 -17.97 -6.44
CA LYS A 278 -8.47 -18.82 -6.30
C LYS A 278 -7.63 -18.44 -5.07
N ILE A 279 -7.53 -17.15 -4.77
CA ILE A 279 -6.81 -16.66 -3.59
C ILE A 279 -7.53 -17.11 -2.32
N VAL A 280 -8.85 -16.97 -2.27
CA VAL A 280 -9.68 -17.43 -1.15
C VAL A 280 -9.52 -18.94 -0.92
N ASP A 281 -9.55 -19.75 -1.98
CA ASP A 281 -9.36 -21.18 -1.89
C ASP A 281 -7.97 -21.56 -1.36
N ILE A 282 -6.92 -20.86 -1.82
CA ILE A 282 -5.56 -21.07 -1.33
C ILE A 282 -5.47 -20.68 0.16
N LEU A 283 -6.00 -19.53 0.55
CA LEU A 283 -5.92 -19.07 1.93
C LEU A 283 -6.71 -19.97 2.89
N LYS A 284 -7.88 -20.47 2.49
CA LYS A 284 -8.69 -21.42 3.29
C LYS A 284 -7.97 -22.75 3.56
N ASN A 285 -7.11 -23.18 2.66
CA ASN A 285 -6.39 -24.45 2.76
C ASN A 285 -4.93 -24.29 3.21
N MET A 286 -4.46 -23.04 3.36
CA MET A 286 -3.08 -22.73 3.74
C MET A 286 -2.79 -23.13 5.18
N LYS A 287 -1.66 -23.79 5.39
CA LYS A 287 -1.11 -24.08 6.70
C LYS A 287 0.03 -23.12 7.01
N LYS A 288 0.38 -22.96 8.28
CA LYS A 288 1.49 -22.08 8.67
C LYS A 288 2.84 -22.49 8.07
N GLU A 289 3.02 -23.78 7.75
CA GLU A 289 4.21 -24.31 7.10
C GLU A 289 4.33 -23.89 5.63
N ASP A 290 3.22 -23.56 4.98
CA ASP A 290 3.17 -23.11 3.56
C ASP A 290 3.64 -21.65 3.40
N LEU A 291 3.75 -20.90 4.52
CA LEU A 291 4.28 -19.55 4.50
C LEU A 291 5.75 -19.53 4.10
N SER A 292 6.06 -18.75 3.07
CA SER A 292 7.39 -18.67 2.48
C SER A 292 7.84 -17.22 2.28
N ASP A 293 9.08 -17.05 1.83
CA ASP A 293 9.68 -15.77 1.46
C ASP A 293 8.93 -15.03 0.31
N LYS A 294 7.96 -15.68 -0.33
CA LYS A 294 7.05 -15.04 -1.28
C LYS A 294 5.94 -14.22 -0.62
N SER A 295 5.71 -14.38 0.67
CA SER A 295 4.64 -13.68 1.41
C SER A 295 5.14 -12.95 2.65
N ILE A 296 6.10 -13.50 3.36
CA ILE A 296 6.58 -12.96 4.63
C ILE A 296 8.11 -12.99 4.71
N LEU A 297 8.70 -11.90 5.17
CA LEU A 297 10.10 -11.84 5.61
C LEU A 297 10.17 -12.37 7.04
N LEU A 298 10.56 -13.62 7.19
CA LEU A 298 10.51 -14.32 8.47
C LEU A 298 11.83 -15.05 8.78
N GLY A 299 12.35 -14.84 9.98
CA GLY A 299 13.54 -15.51 10.50
C GLY A 299 14.64 -14.56 10.91
N SER A 300 15.89 -15.06 10.94
CA SER A 300 17.05 -14.27 11.35
C SER A 300 17.29 -13.06 10.42
N PRO A 301 17.95 -12.02 10.91
CA PRO A 301 18.34 -10.88 10.07
C PRO A 301 19.05 -11.30 8.77
N GLN A 302 19.95 -12.28 8.85
CA GLN A 302 20.68 -12.77 7.68
C GLN A 302 19.76 -13.40 6.63
N LYS A 303 18.79 -14.22 7.03
CA LYS A 303 17.79 -14.83 6.14
C LYS A 303 16.92 -13.78 5.45
N ILE A 304 16.53 -12.75 6.18
CA ILE A 304 15.73 -11.62 5.63
C ILE A 304 16.58 -10.81 4.64
N ILE A 305 17.86 -10.54 4.95
CA ILE A 305 18.78 -9.85 4.04
C ILE A 305 18.94 -10.61 2.72
N GLU A 306 19.09 -11.93 2.77
CA GLU A 306 19.20 -12.75 1.56
C GLU A 306 17.94 -12.68 0.68
N THR A 307 16.75 -12.71 1.28
CA THR A 307 15.49 -12.54 0.57
C THR A 307 15.39 -11.13 -0.03
N LEU A 308 15.68 -10.09 0.74
CA LEU A 308 15.63 -8.71 0.28
C LEU A 308 16.65 -8.39 -0.83
N LYS A 309 17.80 -9.05 -0.86
CA LYS A 309 18.76 -8.95 -1.99
C LYS A 309 18.17 -9.49 -3.29
N LYS A 310 17.36 -10.55 -3.25
CA LYS A 310 16.64 -11.06 -4.43
C LYS A 310 15.57 -10.06 -4.88
N VAL A 311 14.87 -9.44 -3.91
CA VAL A 311 13.88 -8.38 -4.19
C VAL A 311 14.55 -7.17 -4.83
N GLU A 312 15.70 -6.72 -4.31
CA GLU A 312 16.47 -5.60 -4.90
C GLU A 312 16.95 -5.93 -6.32
N ALA A 313 17.44 -7.15 -6.54
CA ALA A 313 17.88 -7.62 -7.86
C ALA A 313 16.75 -7.67 -8.90
N SER A 314 15.48 -7.85 -8.49
CA SER A 314 14.32 -7.74 -9.37
C SER A 314 14.04 -6.30 -9.83
N GLY A 315 14.71 -5.32 -9.22
CA GLY A 315 14.59 -3.89 -9.53
C GLY A 315 13.47 -3.18 -8.81
N VAL A 316 13.01 -3.73 -7.69
CA VAL A 316 12.14 -3.04 -6.74
C VAL A 316 12.89 -1.87 -6.12
N ALA A 317 12.27 -0.69 -6.15
CA ALA A 317 12.86 0.55 -5.66
C ALA A 317 12.66 0.72 -4.14
N GLU A 318 11.52 0.25 -3.63
CA GLU A 318 11.14 0.38 -2.22
C GLU A 318 10.33 -0.83 -1.75
N VAL A 319 10.58 -1.27 -0.53
CA VAL A 319 9.79 -2.29 0.17
C VAL A 319 9.10 -1.64 1.36
N ILE A 320 7.77 -1.70 1.39
CA ILE A 320 6.98 -1.25 2.54
C ILE A 320 6.67 -2.43 3.46
N LEU A 321 6.90 -2.27 4.75
CA LEU A 321 6.98 -3.36 5.72
C LEU A 321 5.83 -3.32 6.72
N TYR A 322 5.05 -4.40 6.77
CA TYR A 322 3.89 -4.55 7.64
C TYR A 322 4.31 -5.22 8.97
N PHE A 323 4.78 -4.39 9.91
CA PHE A 323 5.26 -4.86 11.22
C PHE A 323 4.13 -5.24 12.16
N ASN A 324 3.03 -4.49 12.19
CA ASN A 324 1.96 -4.62 13.19
C ASN A 324 0.85 -5.62 12.82
N VAL A 325 0.99 -6.37 11.73
CA VAL A 325 0.06 -7.41 11.29
C VAL A 325 -0.13 -8.50 12.36
N GLY A 326 -1.36 -9.02 12.49
CA GLY A 326 -1.62 -10.20 13.31
C GLY A 326 -1.70 -9.89 14.82
N ASN A 327 -2.25 -8.74 15.19
CA ASN A 327 -2.46 -8.32 16.58
C ASN A 327 -1.21 -8.34 17.47
N LYS A 328 -0.05 -8.03 16.90
CA LYS A 328 1.20 -7.94 17.67
C LYS A 328 1.13 -6.79 18.68
N PRO A 329 1.66 -6.97 19.91
CA PRO A 329 1.75 -5.90 20.89
C PRO A 329 2.53 -4.68 20.36
N HIS A 330 2.06 -3.48 20.65
CA HIS A 330 2.67 -2.23 20.18
C HIS A 330 4.16 -2.10 20.51
N ALA A 331 4.55 -2.51 21.74
CA ALA A 331 5.97 -2.50 22.15
C ALA A 331 6.84 -3.41 21.26
N MET A 332 6.33 -4.62 20.94
CA MET A 332 7.00 -5.54 20.04
C MET A 332 7.14 -4.97 18.61
N VAL A 333 6.08 -4.33 18.11
CA VAL A 333 6.13 -3.69 16.79
C VAL A 333 7.25 -2.65 16.72
N LYS A 334 7.35 -1.78 17.75
CA LYS A 334 8.43 -0.77 17.83
C LYS A 334 9.82 -1.40 17.92
N GLU A 335 9.97 -2.47 18.69
CA GLU A 335 11.21 -3.24 18.76
C GLU A 335 11.59 -3.80 17.39
N GLN A 336 10.68 -4.47 16.69
CA GLN A 336 10.91 -5.03 15.36
C GLN A 336 11.31 -3.95 14.33
N MET A 337 10.71 -2.76 14.40
CA MET A 337 11.09 -1.63 13.55
C MET A 337 12.53 -1.17 13.85
N HIS A 338 12.90 -1.04 15.13
CA HIS A 338 14.27 -0.69 15.52
C HIS A 338 15.26 -1.76 15.08
N ARG A 339 14.96 -3.04 15.29
CA ARG A 339 15.82 -4.15 14.87
C ARG A 339 16.03 -4.13 13.35
N PHE A 340 14.96 -3.93 12.58
CA PHE A 340 15.05 -3.87 11.13
C PHE A 340 16.00 -2.77 10.67
N MET A 341 15.83 -1.56 11.18
CA MET A 341 16.65 -0.41 10.79
C MET A 341 18.10 -0.52 11.25
N LYS A 342 18.37 -1.25 12.36
CA LYS A 342 19.71 -1.47 12.90
C LYS A 342 20.43 -2.66 12.25
N GLU A 343 19.73 -3.79 12.05
CA GLU A 343 20.34 -5.07 11.71
C GLU A 343 20.24 -5.42 10.21
N ILE A 344 19.23 -4.87 9.49
CA ILE A 344 18.93 -5.26 8.11
C ILE A 344 19.09 -4.11 7.12
N ALA A 345 18.45 -2.97 7.37
CA ALA A 345 18.44 -1.85 6.44
C ALA A 345 19.83 -1.34 6.01
N PRO A 346 20.88 -1.33 6.87
CA PRO A 346 22.22 -0.87 6.47
C PRO A 346 22.85 -1.65 5.32
N HIS A 347 22.42 -2.89 5.07
CA HIS A 347 22.94 -3.73 3.97
C HIS A 347 22.46 -3.28 2.58
N PHE A 348 21.52 -2.31 2.51
CA PHE A 348 20.87 -1.81 1.28
C PHE A 348 21.07 -0.31 1.04
N GLN A 349 21.65 0.42 1.98
CA GLN A 349 21.74 1.89 1.98
C GLN A 349 22.90 2.47 1.16
N GLY A 350 23.48 1.74 0.21
CA GLY A 350 24.65 2.19 -0.57
C GLY A 350 24.50 3.48 -1.38
N LYS A 351 23.31 4.11 -1.45
CA LYS A 351 23.09 5.36 -2.20
C LYS A 351 22.38 6.48 -1.43
N HIS A 352 21.89 6.24 -0.22
CA HIS A 352 21.10 7.23 0.53
C HIS A 352 21.93 8.11 1.46
N ILE A 353 23.05 7.60 1.96
CA ILE A 353 23.95 8.34 2.88
C ILE A 353 24.57 9.58 2.21
N GLU A 354 24.79 9.56 0.91
CA GLU A 354 25.32 10.73 0.18
C GLU A 354 24.30 11.88 0.08
N ARG A 355 23.01 11.60 -0.03
CA ARG A 355 21.98 12.65 -0.13
C ARG A 355 21.73 13.38 1.19
N MET A 356 21.82 12.71 2.34
CA MET A 356 21.69 13.35 3.65
C MET A 356 22.91 14.20 4.02
N LYS A 357 24.12 13.88 3.50
CA LYS A 357 25.33 14.69 3.70
C LYS A 357 25.39 15.94 2.85
N VAL A 358 24.59 16.02 1.79
CA VAL A 358 24.53 17.21 0.89
C VAL A 358 23.44 18.20 1.34
N ALA A 359 22.50 17.77 2.20
CA ALA A 359 21.38 18.59 2.69
C ALA A 359 21.58 19.10 4.14
N ALA A 360 22.71 18.80 4.77
CA ALA A 360 23.16 19.35 6.07
C ALA A 360 24.29 20.34 5.84
#